data_147319f89cc5a9b42626c94eacf51a19
#
_entry.id   147319f89cc5a9b42626c94eacf51a19
#
_cell.length_a   1.000
_cell.length_b   1.000
_cell.length_c   1.000
_cell.angle_alpha   90.00
_cell.angle_beta   90.00
_cell.angle_gamma   90.00
#
_symmetry.space_group_name_H-M   'P 1'
#
loop_
_entity.id
_entity.type
_entity.pdbx_description
1 polymer ?
#
loop_
_entity_poly.entity_id
_entity_poly.type
_entity_poly.pdbx_seq_one_letter_code
_entity_poly.pdbx_strand_id
1 'polypeptide(L)'
;MEPAKCNWDGMDRLPAYERYARILMTQRILIIDDEDDIRQVAAMSLETVAGWEVVLASSGKQGIERASSEQPDAILLDVMMPEMDGPTTLLKLKANGNTAHIPVLLLTAKVQGPDQRKFAEMGVAATLFKPFDPLTLARQISAALGWKEGG
;
A
#
# COMPACT_ATOMS: atom_id res chain seq x y z
N MET A 1 17.59 11.50 -9.59
CA MET A 1 16.45 10.99 -8.85
C MET A 1 15.22 10.95 -9.74
N GLU A 2 14.65 9.84 -9.81
CA GLU A 2 13.56 9.58 -10.74
C GLU A 2 12.18 9.83 -10.12
N PRO A 3 11.45 10.79 -10.65
CA PRO A 3 10.11 11.07 -10.13
C PRO A 3 9.02 10.24 -10.81
N ALA A 4 9.36 9.07 -11.32
CA ALA A 4 8.41 8.28 -12.10
C ALA A 4 7.11 8.00 -11.36
N LYS A 5 7.17 7.97 -10.03
CA LYS A 5 5.99 7.72 -9.22
C LYS A 5 5.20 8.96 -8.89
N CYS A 6 5.72 10.11 -9.24
CA CYS A 6 5.04 11.36 -8.97
C CYS A 6 4.08 11.67 -10.11
N ASN A 7 2.91 12.11 -9.75
CA ASN A 7 1.96 12.60 -10.74
C ASN A 7 2.25 14.07 -10.97
N TRP A 8 2.77 14.38 -12.14
CA TRP A 8 3.18 15.74 -12.47
C TRP A 8 2.06 16.58 -13.07
N ASP A 9 0.91 15.98 -13.35
CA ASP A 9 -0.21 16.73 -13.92
C ASP A 9 -0.66 17.82 -12.96
N GLY A 10 -0.64 19.06 -13.43
CA GLY A 10 -1.06 20.17 -12.61
C GLY A 10 -0.04 20.64 -11.58
N MET A 11 1.06 19.94 -11.44
CA MET A 11 2.09 20.33 -10.45
C MET A 11 2.65 21.70 -10.72
N ASP A 12 2.80 22.05 -11.99
CA ASP A 12 3.37 23.35 -12.38
C ASP A 12 2.43 24.52 -12.05
N ARG A 13 1.18 24.23 -11.73
CA ARG A 13 0.21 25.25 -11.30
C ARG A 13 0.32 25.58 -9.82
N LEU A 14 1.04 24.77 -9.07
CA LEU A 14 1.19 24.96 -7.63
C LEU A 14 2.36 25.89 -7.33
N PRO A 15 2.31 26.63 -6.23
CA PRO A 15 3.48 27.35 -5.76
C PRO A 15 4.66 26.41 -5.57
N ALA A 16 5.87 26.93 -5.72
CA ALA A 16 7.07 26.12 -5.66
C ALA A 16 7.15 25.31 -4.35
N TYR A 17 6.79 25.93 -3.23
CA TYR A 17 6.87 25.25 -1.95
C TYR A 17 5.89 24.07 -1.84
N GLU A 18 4.73 24.20 -2.45
CA GLU A 18 3.75 23.11 -2.44
C GLU A 18 4.21 21.95 -3.32
N ARG A 19 4.79 22.29 -4.48
CA ARG A 19 5.35 21.24 -5.34
C ARG A 19 6.43 20.47 -4.62
N TYR A 20 7.29 21.18 -3.96
CA TYR A 20 8.41 20.60 -3.24
C TYR A 20 7.89 19.70 -2.11
N ALA A 21 6.92 20.18 -1.36
CA ALA A 21 6.34 19.42 -0.27
C ALA A 21 5.70 18.12 -0.77
N ARG A 22 4.97 18.17 -1.88
CA ARG A 22 4.35 16.97 -2.44
C ARG A 22 5.38 15.95 -2.85
N ILE A 23 6.45 16.38 -3.49
CA ILE A 23 7.50 15.47 -3.92
C ILE A 23 8.18 14.80 -2.75
N LEU A 24 8.42 15.53 -1.67
CA LEU A 24 9.22 15.03 -0.55
C LEU A 24 8.39 14.29 0.49
N MET A 25 7.12 14.62 0.65
CA MET A 25 6.38 14.22 1.84
C MET A 25 5.21 13.29 1.58
N THR A 26 4.69 13.25 0.36
CA THR A 26 3.47 12.50 0.11
C THR A 26 3.79 11.14 -0.49
N GLN A 27 3.40 10.09 0.22
CA GLN A 27 3.39 8.75 -0.32
C GLN A 27 1.96 8.39 -0.66
N ARG A 28 1.78 7.53 -1.66
CA ARG A 28 0.45 7.03 -2.05
C ARG A 28 0.40 5.54 -1.74
N ILE A 29 -0.59 5.15 -0.95
CA ILE A 29 -0.80 3.76 -0.54
C ILE A 29 -2.12 3.27 -1.08
N LEU A 30 -2.12 2.08 -1.68
CA LEU A 30 -3.35 1.39 -2.05
C LEU A 30 -3.65 0.36 -0.97
N ILE A 31 -4.85 0.41 -0.39
CA ILE A 31 -5.32 -0.57 0.59
C ILE A 31 -6.36 -1.45 -0.07
N ILE A 32 -6.10 -2.75 -0.09
CA ILE A 32 -7.01 -3.75 -0.66
C ILE A 32 -7.50 -4.63 0.48
N ASP A 33 -8.76 -4.46 0.87
CA ASP A 33 -9.36 -5.19 1.98
C ASP A 33 -10.87 -5.18 1.78
N ASP A 34 -11.52 -6.34 1.92
CA ASP A 34 -12.96 -6.45 1.70
C ASP A 34 -13.76 -5.99 2.93
N GLU A 35 -13.12 -5.83 4.08
CA GLU A 35 -13.79 -5.37 5.29
C GLU A 35 -13.80 -3.84 5.32
N ASP A 36 -15.00 -3.26 5.22
CA ASP A 36 -15.15 -1.80 5.16
C ASP A 36 -14.53 -1.11 6.38
N ASP A 37 -14.77 -1.66 7.57
CA ASP A 37 -14.29 -1.04 8.80
C ASP A 37 -12.78 -0.99 8.84
N ILE A 38 -12.14 -2.11 8.52
CA ILE A 38 -10.67 -2.19 8.51
C ILE A 38 -10.09 -1.23 7.48
N ARG A 39 -10.69 -1.23 6.30
CA ARG A 39 -10.22 -0.37 5.20
C ARG A 39 -10.29 1.09 5.59
N GLN A 40 -11.41 1.50 6.20
CA GLN A 40 -11.58 2.89 6.60
C GLN A 40 -10.67 3.30 7.74
N VAL A 41 -10.50 2.43 8.74
CA VAL A 41 -9.60 2.74 9.86
C VAL A 41 -8.16 2.84 9.39
N ALA A 42 -7.74 1.93 8.53
CA ALA A 42 -6.39 1.98 7.98
C ALA A 42 -6.18 3.26 7.17
N ALA A 43 -7.15 3.62 6.33
CA ALA A 43 -7.05 4.84 5.52
C ALA A 43 -6.94 6.07 6.41
N MET A 44 -7.84 6.18 7.39
CA MET A 44 -7.84 7.33 8.29
C MET A 44 -6.52 7.43 9.05
N SER A 45 -6.01 6.29 9.51
CA SER A 45 -4.73 6.24 10.21
C SER A 45 -3.60 6.79 9.35
N LEU A 46 -3.47 6.29 8.13
CA LEU A 46 -2.38 6.70 7.26
C LEU A 46 -2.50 8.16 6.82
N GLU A 47 -3.72 8.61 6.58
CA GLU A 47 -3.95 10.00 6.20
C GLU A 47 -3.66 10.96 7.36
N THR A 48 -4.12 10.60 8.55
CA THR A 48 -4.03 11.49 9.71
C THR A 48 -2.64 11.49 10.34
N VAL A 49 -2.08 10.29 10.52
CA VAL A 49 -0.79 10.16 11.24
C VAL A 49 0.38 10.48 10.32
N ALA A 50 0.33 10.03 9.08
CA ALA A 50 1.47 10.18 8.18
C ALA A 50 1.25 11.20 7.06
N GLY A 51 0.01 11.64 6.85
CA GLY A 51 -0.27 12.58 5.77
C GLY A 51 -0.19 11.95 4.38
N TRP A 52 -0.31 10.64 4.29
CA TRP A 52 -0.21 9.93 3.01
C TRP A 52 -1.52 10.02 2.25
N GLU A 53 -1.42 9.88 0.94
CA GLU A 53 -2.58 9.76 0.07
C GLU A 53 -2.99 8.29 0.01
N VAL A 54 -4.29 8.02 0.20
CA VAL A 54 -4.77 6.64 0.28
C VAL A 54 -5.76 6.37 -0.84
N VAL A 55 -5.55 5.26 -1.55
CA VAL A 55 -6.47 4.74 -2.55
C VAL A 55 -7.04 3.44 -2.01
N LEU A 56 -8.32 3.21 -2.20
CA LEU A 56 -9.02 2.08 -1.61
C LEU A 56 -9.53 1.11 -2.68
N ALA A 57 -9.49 -0.17 -2.36
CA ALA A 57 -10.09 -1.22 -3.17
C ALA A 57 -10.71 -2.25 -2.24
N SER A 58 -11.89 -2.73 -2.59
CA SER A 58 -12.65 -3.66 -1.75
C SER A 58 -12.53 -5.12 -2.20
N SER A 59 -11.77 -5.38 -3.24
CA SER A 59 -11.58 -6.73 -3.76
C SER A 59 -10.23 -6.83 -4.47
N GLY A 60 -9.77 -8.06 -4.67
CA GLY A 60 -8.53 -8.29 -5.40
C GLY A 60 -8.60 -7.75 -6.81
N LYS A 61 -9.71 -7.98 -7.50
CA LYS A 61 -9.89 -7.50 -8.86
C LYS A 61 -9.80 -5.98 -8.92
N GLN A 62 -10.54 -5.30 -8.05
CA GLN A 62 -10.51 -3.85 -8.00
C GLN A 62 -9.11 -3.35 -7.63
N GLY A 63 -8.44 -4.07 -6.74
CA GLY A 63 -7.09 -3.72 -6.32
C GLY A 63 -6.10 -3.75 -7.47
N ILE A 64 -6.18 -4.78 -8.30
CA ILE A 64 -5.29 -4.88 -9.46
C ILE A 64 -5.55 -3.71 -10.43
N GLU A 65 -6.80 -3.39 -10.67
CA GLU A 65 -7.17 -2.27 -11.53
C GLU A 65 -6.64 -0.95 -10.97
N ARG A 66 -6.83 -0.74 -9.67
CA ARG A 66 -6.38 0.49 -9.02
C ARG A 66 -4.87 0.60 -8.98
N ALA A 67 -4.18 -0.52 -8.75
CA ALA A 67 -2.72 -0.53 -8.75
C ALA A 67 -2.18 -0.10 -10.11
N SER A 68 -2.80 -0.58 -11.17
CA SER A 68 -2.36 -0.25 -12.53
C SER A 68 -2.64 1.22 -12.87
N SER A 69 -3.80 1.73 -12.53
CA SER A 69 -4.20 3.08 -12.91
C SER A 69 -3.60 4.15 -12.00
N GLU A 70 -3.48 3.87 -10.70
CA GLU A 70 -3.04 4.87 -9.73
C GLU A 70 -1.55 4.85 -9.45
N GLN A 71 -0.88 3.73 -9.75
CA GLN A 71 0.55 3.57 -9.53
C GLN A 71 0.97 3.98 -8.10
N PRO A 72 0.42 3.32 -7.07
CA PRO A 72 0.77 3.66 -5.69
C PRO A 72 2.22 3.34 -5.40
N ASP A 73 2.74 3.93 -4.35
CA ASP A 73 4.10 3.67 -3.89
C ASP A 73 4.19 2.35 -3.14
N ALA A 74 3.09 1.87 -2.60
CA ALA A 74 3.01 0.56 -1.96
C ALA A 74 1.57 0.10 -1.88
N ILE A 75 1.40 -1.19 -1.67
CA ILE A 75 0.07 -1.81 -1.55
C ILE A 75 0.01 -2.53 -0.20
N LEU A 76 -1.07 -2.29 0.55
CA LEU A 76 -1.39 -3.03 1.76
C LEU A 76 -2.53 -3.97 1.41
N LEU A 77 -2.30 -5.26 1.47
CA LEU A 77 -3.17 -6.28 0.89
C LEU A 77 -3.64 -7.28 1.94
N ASP A 78 -4.94 -7.37 2.12
CA ASP A 78 -5.54 -8.36 3.01
C ASP A 78 -5.37 -9.76 2.43
N VAL A 79 -5.08 -10.73 3.31
CA VAL A 79 -4.89 -12.12 2.89
C VAL A 79 -6.22 -12.82 2.65
N MET A 80 -7.20 -12.59 3.52
CA MET A 80 -8.48 -13.32 3.49
C MET A 80 -9.56 -12.48 2.84
N MET A 81 -9.81 -12.74 1.58
CA MET A 81 -10.88 -12.07 0.85
C MET A 81 -11.68 -13.08 0.04
N PRO A 82 -12.99 -12.83 -0.17
CA PRO A 82 -13.79 -13.72 -0.99
C PRO A 82 -13.40 -13.60 -2.47
N GLU A 83 -13.71 -14.62 -3.24
CA GLU A 83 -13.49 -14.71 -4.68
C GLU A 83 -12.02 -14.77 -5.05
N MET A 84 -11.26 -13.71 -4.80
CA MET A 84 -9.83 -13.68 -5.08
C MET A 84 -9.10 -13.29 -3.82
N ASP A 85 -8.39 -14.23 -3.21
CA ASP A 85 -7.69 -13.97 -1.95
C ASP A 85 -6.41 -13.17 -2.15
N GLY A 86 -5.75 -12.84 -1.04
CA GLY A 86 -4.53 -12.05 -1.09
C GLY A 86 -3.41 -12.69 -1.88
N PRO A 87 -3.07 -13.96 -1.62
CA PRO A 87 -2.01 -14.61 -2.39
C PRO A 87 -2.27 -14.64 -3.90
N THR A 88 -3.50 -14.89 -4.31
CA THR A 88 -3.86 -14.87 -5.73
C THR A 88 -3.72 -13.47 -6.31
N THR A 89 -4.18 -12.47 -5.57
CA THR A 89 -4.04 -11.08 -5.97
C THR A 89 -2.57 -10.70 -6.12
N LEU A 90 -1.75 -11.13 -5.17
CA LEU A 90 -0.31 -10.86 -5.19
C LEU A 90 0.33 -11.47 -6.43
N LEU A 91 0.00 -12.72 -6.75
CA LEU A 91 0.56 -13.36 -7.96
C LEU A 91 0.20 -12.57 -9.21
N LYS A 92 -1.05 -12.11 -9.31
CA LYS A 92 -1.48 -11.36 -10.48
C LYS A 92 -0.79 -9.99 -10.56
N LEU A 93 -0.59 -9.34 -9.42
CA LEU A 93 0.15 -8.08 -9.37
C LEU A 93 1.59 -8.26 -9.83
N LYS A 94 2.23 -9.32 -9.38
CA LYS A 94 3.63 -9.61 -9.75
C LYS A 94 3.78 -10.05 -11.19
N ALA A 95 2.75 -10.67 -11.75
CA ALA A 95 2.79 -11.13 -13.14
C ALA A 95 2.53 -10.01 -14.15
N ASN A 96 1.98 -8.89 -13.70
CA ASN A 96 1.65 -7.77 -14.57
C ASN A 96 2.80 -6.75 -14.57
N GLY A 97 3.41 -6.53 -15.72
CA GLY A 97 4.56 -5.63 -15.83
C GLY A 97 4.26 -4.20 -15.37
N ASN A 98 2.99 -3.82 -15.37
CA ASN A 98 2.60 -2.48 -14.95
C ASN A 98 2.53 -2.33 -13.44
N THR A 99 2.46 -3.43 -12.69
CA THR A 99 2.33 -3.41 -11.23
C THR A 99 3.41 -4.22 -10.51
N ALA A 100 4.19 -5.00 -11.24
CA ALA A 100 5.16 -5.92 -10.64
C ALA A 100 6.19 -5.22 -9.74
N HIS A 101 6.50 -3.97 -10.02
CA HIS A 101 7.51 -3.21 -9.28
C HIS A 101 6.99 -2.64 -7.96
N ILE A 102 5.68 -2.62 -7.76
CA ILE A 102 5.09 -1.98 -6.58
C ILE A 102 5.25 -2.91 -5.38
N PRO A 103 5.88 -2.45 -4.29
CA PRO A 103 6.02 -3.30 -3.11
C PRO A 103 4.67 -3.57 -2.46
N VAL A 104 4.50 -4.81 -2.00
CA VAL A 104 3.26 -5.27 -1.37
C VAL A 104 3.55 -5.70 0.05
N LEU A 105 2.74 -5.21 0.99
CA LEU A 105 2.74 -5.70 2.37
C LEU A 105 1.42 -6.43 2.59
N LEU A 106 1.47 -7.55 3.27
CA LEU A 106 0.26 -8.29 3.60
C LEU A 106 -0.26 -7.85 4.96
N LEU A 107 -1.57 -7.85 5.10
CA LEU A 107 -2.23 -7.58 6.38
C LEU A 107 -3.15 -8.76 6.66
N THR A 108 -2.90 -9.46 7.76
CA THR A 108 -3.63 -10.69 8.04
C THR A 108 -3.94 -10.85 9.52
N ALA A 109 -5.06 -11.51 9.80
CA ALA A 109 -5.48 -11.76 11.17
C ALA A 109 -4.60 -12.81 11.85
N LYS A 110 -4.09 -13.77 11.06
CA LYS A 110 -3.33 -14.87 11.63
C LYS A 110 -2.46 -15.52 10.58
N VAL A 111 -1.21 -15.75 10.94
CA VAL A 111 -0.26 -16.42 10.05
C VAL A 111 0.54 -17.42 10.86
N GLN A 112 0.57 -18.67 10.39
CA GLN A 112 1.42 -19.69 10.97
C GLN A 112 2.78 -19.66 10.29
N GLY A 113 3.79 -20.23 10.96
CA GLY A 113 5.15 -20.20 10.46
C GLY A 113 5.32 -20.59 9.00
N PRO A 114 4.73 -21.71 8.55
CA PRO A 114 4.85 -22.10 7.15
C PRO A 114 4.26 -21.07 6.18
N ASP A 115 3.15 -20.43 6.58
CA ASP A 115 2.53 -19.42 5.73
C ASP A 115 3.40 -18.17 5.63
N GLN A 116 4.04 -17.78 6.72
CA GLN A 116 4.93 -16.62 6.70
C GLN A 116 6.08 -16.83 5.72
N ARG A 117 6.68 -18.02 5.74
CA ARG A 117 7.76 -18.32 4.81
C ARG A 117 7.29 -18.32 3.37
N LYS A 118 6.10 -18.86 3.13
CA LYS A 118 5.51 -18.87 1.81
C LYS A 118 5.31 -17.45 1.29
N PHE A 119 4.77 -16.58 2.13
CA PHE A 119 4.54 -15.19 1.73
C PHE A 119 5.85 -14.47 1.44
N ALA A 120 6.87 -14.69 2.26
CA ALA A 120 8.18 -14.09 2.01
C ALA A 120 8.74 -14.54 0.67
N GLU A 121 8.57 -15.82 0.34
CA GLU A 121 9.03 -16.35 -0.94
C GLU A 121 8.27 -15.78 -2.12
N MET A 122 7.04 -15.32 -1.89
CA MET A 122 6.25 -14.68 -2.93
C MET A 122 6.65 -13.21 -3.16
N GLY A 123 7.62 -12.72 -2.42
CA GLY A 123 8.16 -11.38 -2.66
C GLY A 123 7.43 -10.25 -1.96
N VAL A 124 6.73 -10.53 -0.85
CA VAL A 124 6.13 -9.44 -0.07
C VAL A 124 7.21 -8.72 0.71
N ALA A 125 7.01 -7.41 0.91
CA ALA A 125 7.96 -6.60 1.67
C ALA A 125 7.88 -6.92 3.16
N ALA A 126 6.68 -7.19 3.66
CA ALA A 126 6.47 -7.55 5.06
C ALA A 126 5.07 -8.10 5.23
N THR A 127 4.83 -8.74 6.39
CA THR A 127 3.50 -9.17 6.79
C THR A 127 3.17 -8.48 8.10
N LEU A 128 2.05 -7.78 8.10
CA LEU A 128 1.54 -7.09 9.28
C LEU A 128 0.32 -7.84 9.79
N PHE A 129 -0.02 -7.63 11.05
CA PHE A 129 -1.06 -8.43 11.71
C PHE A 129 -2.24 -7.59 12.16
N LYS A 130 -3.43 -8.16 12.02
CA LYS A 130 -4.65 -7.60 12.58
C LYS A 130 -4.83 -8.14 14.00
N PRO A 131 -5.33 -7.37 14.93
CA PRO A 131 -5.65 -5.94 14.78
C PRO A 131 -4.37 -5.10 14.79
N PHE A 132 -4.32 -4.10 13.94
CA PHE A 132 -3.16 -3.21 13.91
C PHE A 132 -3.42 -1.99 14.81
N ASP A 133 -2.35 -1.35 15.23
CA ASP A 133 -2.44 -0.12 15.99
C ASP A 133 -2.49 1.06 15.03
N PRO A 134 -3.60 1.81 14.98
CA PRO A 134 -3.70 2.94 14.06
C PRO A 134 -2.62 4.00 14.25
N LEU A 135 -2.04 4.09 15.44
CA LEU A 135 -1.01 5.09 15.70
C LEU A 135 0.36 4.67 15.19
N THR A 136 0.58 3.38 14.94
CA THR A 136 1.89 2.88 14.51
C THR A 136 1.88 2.24 13.13
N LEU A 137 0.73 2.15 12.49
CA LEU A 137 0.63 1.47 11.20
C LEU A 137 1.56 2.09 10.16
N ALA A 138 1.54 3.43 10.06
CA ALA A 138 2.41 4.12 9.10
C ALA A 138 3.89 3.85 9.37
N ARG A 139 4.26 3.83 10.64
CA ARG A 139 5.64 3.55 11.03
C ARG A 139 6.06 2.14 10.65
N GLN A 140 5.17 1.18 10.85
CA GLN A 140 5.46 -0.21 10.48
C GLN A 140 5.66 -0.34 8.97
N ILE A 141 4.82 0.32 8.20
CA ILE A 141 4.94 0.31 6.74
C ILE A 141 6.25 0.98 6.31
N SER A 142 6.56 2.14 6.88
CA SER A 142 7.77 2.87 6.55
C SER A 142 9.01 2.06 6.89
N ALA A 143 9.01 1.39 8.05
CA ALA A 143 10.14 0.57 8.46
C ALA A 143 10.34 -0.60 7.49
N ALA A 144 9.26 -1.24 7.06
CA ALA A 144 9.34 -2.37 6.15
C ALA A 144 9.87 -1.96 4.77
N LEU A 145 9.57 -0.74 4.35
CA LEU A 145 9.93 -0.27 3.01
C LEU A 145 11.18 0.60 2.99
N GLY A 146 11.75 0.89 4.13
CA GLY A 146 12.91 1.76 4.21
C GLY A 146 12.58 3.22 3.97
N TRP A 147 11.34 3.63 4.17
CA TRP A 147 10.92 5.02 4.01
C TRP A 147 11.30 5.83 5.24
N LYS A 148 11.59 7.11 5.04
CA LYS A 148 11.88 8.00 6.16
C LYS A 148 10.60 8.39 6.86
N GLU A 149 10.62 8.32 8.18
CA GLU A 149 9.49 8.75 8.98
C GLU A 149 9.44 10.27 9.07
N GLY A 150 8.25 10.73 9.38
CA GLY A 150 8.02 12.11 9.62
C GLY A 150 8.07 12.97 8.39
N GLY A 151 8.12 12.28 7.31
CA GLY A 151 8.12 12.94 6.01
C GLY A 151 8.95 14.17 6.03
#